data_002698035325333154de4dd90c653017
#
_entry.id   002698035325333154de4dd90c653017
#
_cell.length_a   1.000
_cell.length_b   1.000
_cell.length_c   1.000
_cell.angle_alpha   90.00
_cell.angle_beta   90.00
_cell.angle_gamma   90.00
#
_symmetry.space_group_name_H-M   'P 1'
#
loop_
_entity.id
_entity.type
_entity.pdbx_description
1 polymer ?
#
loop_
_entity_poly.entity_id
_entity_poly.type
_entity_poly.pdbx_seq_one_letter_code
_entity_poly.pdbx_strand_id
1 'polypeptide(L)'
;SRKGTHLANNPYISLSFVWHALERQVHIEGIASKVPAGESDTYFRQRPYKSRIGARISPQSRPLKSRMQLIRNFVAEAARWVGREVERPAHWGGYAVTPHRIEFWQGRANRLHDRFLYSLQPDGSWQKERLAP
;
A
#
# COMPACT_ATOMS: atom_id res chain seq x y z
N SER A 1 1.86 11.21 -3.96
CA SER A 1 2.41 11.11 -2.58
C SER A 1 3.92 10.92 -2.62
N ARG A 2 4.62 11.20 -1.51
CA ARG A 2 6.06 10.97 -1.39
C ARG A 2 6.42 9.50 -1.72
N LYS A 3 5.67 8.55 -1.16
CA LYS A 3 5.83 7.13 -1.50
C LYS A 3 5.70 6.85 -3.00
N GLY A 4 4.68 7.41 -3.66
CA GLY A 4 4.49 7.23 -5.11
C GLY A 4 5.62 7.81 -5.94
N THR A 5 6.23 8.93 -5.51
CA THR A 5 7.41 9.50 -6.17
C THR A 5 8.63 8.59 -6.01
N HIS A 6 8.83 8.04 -4.80
CA HIS A 6 9.93 7.11 -4.55
C HIS A 6 9.79 5.84 -5.40
N LEU A 7 8.60 5.23 -5.45
CA LEU A 7 8.34 4.02 -6.24
C LEU A 7 8.43 4.24 -7.75
N ALA A 8 8.21 5.47 -8.24
CA ALA A 8 8.41 5.79 -9.66
C ALA A 8 9.90 5.82 -10.03
N ASN A 9 10.78 6.17 -9.09
CA ASN A 9 12.23 6.23 -9.31
C ASN A 9 12.93 4.90 -8.97
N ASN A 10 12.41 4.17 -7.97
CA ASN A 10 12.92 2.88 -7.55
C ASN A 10 11.75 1.98 -7.15
N PRO A 11 11.40 0.97 -7.97
CA PRO A 11 10.26 0.09 -7.71
C PRO A 11 10.55 -1.01 -6.69
N TYR A 12 11.80 -1.20 -6.26
CA TYR A 12 12.12 -2.19 -5.24
C TYR A 12 11.58 -1.76 -3.89
N ILE A 13 10.88 -2.67 -3.24
CA ILE A 13 10.19 -2.40 -1.97
C ILE A 13 10.26 -3.60 -1.05
N SER A 14 10.26 -3.31 0.25
CA SER A 14 9.96 -4.31 1.27
C SER A 14 8.69 -3.95 2.03
N LEU A 15 7.94 -4.98 2.42
CA LEU A 15 6.73 -4.89 3.24
C LEU A 15 6.93 -5.74 4.48
N SER A 16 6.64 -5.18 5.66
CA SER A 16 6.66 -5.91 6.92
C SER A 16 5.29 -5.91 7.56
N PHE A 17 4.80 -7.10 7.89
CA PHE A 17 3.55 -7.31 8.63
C PHE A 17 3.91 -7.92 9.98
N VAL A 18 3.47 -7.29 11.07
CA VAL A 18 3.83 -7.71 12.43
C VAL A 18 2.57 -7.92 13.26
N TRP A 19 2.46 -9.08 13.86
CA TRP A 19 1.41 -9.44 14.81
C TRP A 19 2.04 -9.66 16.18
N HIS A 20 2.16 -8.59 16.97
CA HIS A 20 2.84 -8.61 18.27
C HIS A 20 2.29 -9.67 19.21
N ALA A 21 0.95 -9.76 19.34
CA ALA A 21 0.32 -10.74 20.25
C ALA A 21 0.57 -12.21 19.87
N LEU A 22 0.95 -12.47 18.61
CA LEU A 22 1.29 -13.79 18.10
C LEU A 22 2.79 -14.01 17.99
N GLU A 23 3.59 -12.99 18.26
CA GLU A 23 5.04 -12.99 18.03
C GLU A 23 5.39 -13.46 16.60
N ARG A 24 4.65 -12.95 15.60
CA ARG A 24 4.82 -13.30 14.20
C ARG A 24 5.14 -12.09 13.34
N GLN A 25 5.99 -12.33 12.35
CA GLN A 25 6.27 -11.35 11.31
C GLN A 25 6.32 -12.04 9.94
N VAL A 26 5.82 -11.33 8.93
CA VAL A 26 6.07 -11.66 7.52
C VAL A 26 6.80 -10.48 6.89
N HIS A 27 7.92 -10.75 6.25
CA HIS A 27 8.70 -9.77 5.51
C HIS A 27 8.73 -10.17 4.03
N ILE A 28 8.35 -9.23 3.17
CA ILE A 28 8.23 -9.47 1.73
C ILE A 28 9.13 -8.47 1.01
N GLU A 29 10.01 -8.96 0.14
CA GLU A 29 10.77 -8.14 -0.80
C GLU A 29 10.26 -8.38 -2.21
N GLY A 30 10.10 -7.31 -2.98
CA GLY A 30 9.52 -7.43 -4.31
C GLY A 30 9.62 -6.16 -5.14
N ILE A 31 8.98 -6.20 -6.30
CA ILE A 31 8.91 -5.09 -7.24
C ILE A 31 7.49 -4.55 -7.26
N ALA A 32 7.35 -3.26 -6.99
CA ALA A 32 6.07 -2.56 -7.03
C ALA A 32 5.75 -2.11 -8.47
N SER A 33 4.57 -2.41 -8.93
CA SER A 33 4.00 -1.90 -10.19
C SER A 33 2.68 -1.19 -9.95
N LYS A 34 2.34 -0.22 -10.79
CA LYS A 34 1.03 0.43 -10.68
C LYS A 34 -0.07 -0.56 -11.04
N VAL A 35 -1.11 -0.60 -10.22
CA VAL A 35 -2.34 -1.33 -10.53
C VAL A 35 -3.00 -0.69 -11.77
N PRO A 36 -3.55 -1.50 -12.70
CA PRO A 36 -4.28 -1.01 -13.87
C PRO A 36 -5.36 0.01 -13.51
N ALA A 37 -5.59 0.99 -14.40
CA ALA A 37 -6.55 2.06 -14.15
C ALA A 37 -7.96 1.52 -13.85
N GLY A 38 -8.43 0.52 -14.60
CA GLY A 38 -9.76 -0.08 -14.41
C GLY A 38 -9.96 -0.73 -13.03
N GLU A 39 -8.92 -1.38 -12.48
CA GLU A 39 -8.98 -1.92 -11.11
C GLU A 39 -9.02 -0.80 -10.08
N SER A 40 -8.21 0.25 -10.29
CA SER A 40 -8.22 1.43 -9.43
C SER A 40 -9.57 2.14 -9.47
N ASP A 41 -10.23 2.24 -10.64
CA ASP A 41 -11.57 2.81 -10.80
C ASP A 41 -12.61 1.98 -10.06
N THR A 42 -12.56 0.65 -10.21
CA THR A 42 -13.48 -0.27 -9.52
C THR A 42 -13.34 -0.15 -8.00
N TYR A 43 -12.13 -0.18 -7.47
CA TYR A 43 -11.90 -0.01 -6.04
C TYR A 43 -12.29 1.39 -5.55
N PHE A 44 -12.05 2.45 -6.34
CA PHE A 44 -12.42 3.81 -5.97
C PHE A 44 -13.94 3.96 -5.84
N ARG A 45 -14.74 3.37 -6.73
CA ARG A 45 -16.22 3.39 -6.67
C ARG A 45 -16.78 2.72 -5.41
N GLN A 46 -16.12 1.67 -4.93
CA GLN A 46 -16.54 0.96 -3.71
C GLN A 46 -16.30 1.76 -2.42
N ARG A 47 -15.49 2.82 -2.47
CA ARG A 47 -15.20 3.64 -1.29
C ARG A 47 -16.39 4.51 -0.90
N PRO A 48 -16.60 4.76 0.42
CA PRO A 48 -17.62 5.69 0.88
C PRO A 48 -17.49 7.06 0.19
N TYR A 49 -18.64 7.71 -0.11
CA TYR A 49 -18.69 9.00 -0.80
C TYR A 49 -17.73 10.03 -0.23
N LYS A 50 -17.76 10.25 1.10
CA LYS A 50 -16.88 11.22 1.77
C LYS A 50 -15.39 10.89 1.60
N SER A 51 -15.03 9.60 1.53
CA SER A 51 -13.64 9.17 1.29
C SER A 51 -13.20 9.43 -0.16
N ARG A 52 -14.14 9.34 -1.12
CA ARG A 52 -13.89 9.69 -2.53
C ARG A 52 -13.64 11.19 -2.68
N ILE A 53 -14.49 12.03 -2.06
CA ILE A 53 -14.29 13.49 -2.02
C ILE A 53 -12.93 13.84 -1.36
N GLY A 54 -12.63 13.24 -0.21
CA GLY A 54 -11.35 13.45 0.48
C GLY A 54 -10.13 13.13 -0.38
N ALA A 55 -10.19 12.07 -1.19
CA ALA A 55 -9.12 11.70 -2.11
C ALA A 55 -8.88 12.74 -3.21
N ARG A 56 -9.93 13.42 -3.68
CA ARG A 56 -9.84 14.45 -4.72
C ARG A 56 -9.20 15.74 -4.24
N ILE A 57 -9.47 16.13 -2.99
CA ILE A 57 -9.00 17.40 -2.44
C ILE A 57 -7.66 17.30 -1.71
N SER A 58 -7.12 16.10 -1.53
CA SER A 58 -5.90 15.88 -0.75
C SER A 58 -4.64 16.03 -1.62
N PRO A 59 -3.85 17.11 -1.48
CA PRO A 59 -2.52 17.21 -2.05
C PRO A 59 -1.55 16.37 -1.22
N GLN A 60 -1.71 15.06 -1.25
CA GLN A 60 -1.06 14.11 -0.35
C GLN A 60 0.44 14.35 -0.19
N SER A 61 0.91 14.42 1.05
CA SER A 61 2.31 14.69 1.43
C SER A 61 2.81 16.12 1.16
N ARG A 62 1.92 17.08 0.88
CA ARG A 62 2.26 18.50 0.76
C ARG A 62 1.81 19.28 2.00
N PRO A 63 2.52 20.33 2.39
CA PRO A 63 2.10 21.21 3.47
C PRO A 63 0.73 21.82 3.21
N LEU A 64 -0.10 21.93 4.23
CA LEU A 64 -1.37 22.64 4.22
C LEU A 64 -1.26 23.90 5.10
N LYS A 65 -1.84 25.00 4.64
CA LYS A 65 -1.86 26.26 5.43
C LYS A 65 -2.68 26.12 6.70
N SER A 66 -3.81 25.40 6.65
CA SER A 66 -4.65 25.18 7.83
C SER A 66 -5.64 24.01 7.60
N ARG A 67 -6.13 23.44 8.71
CA ARG A 67 -7.23 22.49 8.69
C ARG A 67 -8.52 23.10 8.09
N MET A 68 -8.78 24.39 8.36
CA MET A 68 -9.96 25.08 7.85
C MET A 68 -9.97 25.16 6.31
N GLN A 69 -8.80 25.35 5.69
CA GLN A 69 -8.68 25.30 4.24
C GLN A 69 -9.07 23.93 3.69
N LEU A 70 -8.63 22.83 4.35
CA LEU A 70 -8.99 21.47 3.94
C LEU A 70 -10.51 21.26 4.02
N ILE A 71 -11.15 21.73 5.10
CA ILE A 71 -12.59 21.62 5.28
C ILE A 71 -13.35 22.41 4.18
N ARG A 72 -12.94 23.65 3.90
CA ARG A 72 -13.55 24.45 2.82
C ARG A 72 -13.43 23.75 1.46
N ASN A 73 -12.25 23.23 1.13
CA ASN A 73 -12.02 22.48 -0.09
C ASN A 73 -12.92 21.25 -0.16
N PHE A 74 -13.09 20.54 0.97
CA PHE A 74 -13.96 19.37 1.05
C PHE A 74 -15.43 19.74 0.76
N VAL A 75 -15.94 20.79 1.40
CA VAL A 75 -17.34 21.25 1.20
C VAL A 75 -17.55 21.68 -0.25
N ALA A 76 -16.62 22.46 -0.81
CA ALA A 76 -16.72 22.93 -2.19
C ALA A 76 -16.69 21.78 -3.20
N GLU A 77 -15.79 20.80 -2.99
CA GLU A 77 -15.71 19.62 -3.87
C GLU A 77 -16.94 18.72 -3.71
N ALA A 78 -17.42 18.50 -2.49
CA ALA A 78 -18.66 17.74 -2.26
C ALA A 78 -19.85 18.35 -2.97
N ALA A 79 -20.00 19.68 -2.95
CA ALA A 79 -21.07 20.37 -3.64
C ALA A 79 -21.04 20.16 -5.17
N ARG A 80 -19.84 20.07 -5.76
CA ARG A 80 -19.68 19.81 -7.22
C ARG A 80 -20.17 18.42 -7.63
N TRP A 81 -20.19 17.46 -6.71
CA TRP A 81 -20.51 16.05 -6.97
C TRP A 81 -21.89 15.64 -6.42
N VAL A 82 -22.72 16.59 -5.97
CA VAL A 82 -24.11 16.29 -5.58
C VAL A 82 -24.87 15.75 -6.80
N GLY A 83 -25.48 14.58 -6.62
CA GLY A 83 -26.26 13.91 -7.68
C GLY A 83 -25.42 13.32 -8.82
N ARG A 84 -24.08 13.27 -8.67
CA ARG A 84 -23.16 12.72 -9.68
C ARG A 84 -22.27 11.65 -9.06
N GLU A 85 -21.80 10.72 -9.90
CA GLU A 85 -20.77 9.77 -9.48
C GLU A 85 -19.41 10.50 -9.33
N VAL A 86 -18.77 10.30 -8.17
CA VAL A 86 -17.46 10.90 -7.91
C VAL A 86 -16.38 10.12 -8.66
N GLU A 87 -15.81 10.75 -9.68
CA GLU A 87 -14.73 10.16 -10.48
C GLU A 87 -13.39 10.10 -9.73
N ARG A 88 -12.63 9.05 -9.99
CA ARG A 88 -11.28 8.89 -9.44
C ARG A 88 -10.33 9.94 -10.04
N PRO A 89 -9.59 10.70 -9.23
CA PRO A 89 -8.56 11.59 -9.76
C PRO A 89 -7.40 10.76 -10.37
N ALA A 90 -6.82 11.23 -11.47
CA ALA A 90 -5.79 10.51 -12.22
C ALA A 90 -4.56 10.13 -11.37
N HIS A 91 -4.24 10.92 -10.36
CA HIS A 91 -3.12 10.68 -9.44
C HIS A 91 -3.40 9.63 -8.36
N TRP A 92 -4.65 9.19 -8.22
CA TRP A 92 -5.06 8.21 -7.21
C TRP A 92 -5.05 6.81 -7.81
N GLY A 93 -4.46 5.86 -7.12
CA GLY A 93 -4.39 4.46 -7.53
C GLY A 93 -3.63 3.63 -6.51
N GLY A 94 -3.48 2.33 -6.81
CA GLY A 94 -2.75 1.36 -6.02
C GLY A 94 -1.43 0.94 -6.65
N TYR A 95 -0.69 0.19 -5.86
CA TYR A 95 0.47 -0.58 -6.31
C TYR A 95 0.26 -2.05 -5.97
N ALA A 96 0.59 -2.93 -6.90
CA ALA A 96 0.77 -4.35 -6.66
C ALA A 96 2.26 -4.62 -6.45
N VAL A 97 2.58 -5.56 -5.56
CA VAL A 97 3.97 -5.99 -5.34
C VAL A 97 4.09 -7.43 -5.83
N THR A 98 4.98 -7.64 -6.79
CA THR A 98 5.39 -8.98 -7.22
C THR A 98 6.54 -9.42 -6.33
N PRO A 99 6.32 -10.37 -5.42
CA PRO A 99 7.35 -10.79 -4.49
C PRO A 99 8.41 -11.66 -5.18
N HIS A 100 9.67 -11.52 -4.78
CA HIS A 100 10.74 -12.45 -5.15
C HIS A 100 11.38 -13.08 -3.91
N ARG A 101 11.08 -12.54 -2.69
CA ARG A 101 11.57 -13.07 -1.43
C ARG A 101 10.53 -12.86 -0.34
N ILE A 102 10.24 -13.90 0.45
CA ILE A 102 9.28 -13.84 1.56
C ILE A 102 9.88 -14.56 2.76
N GLU A 103 10.01 -13.87 3.87
CA GLU A 103 10.44 -14.47 5.14
C GLU A 103 9.26 -14.54 6.10
N PHE A 104 9.06 -15.71 6.70
CA PHE A 104 8.15 -15.95 7.81
C PHE A 104 8.97 -16.11 9.08
N TRP A 105 8.68 -15.29 10.08
CA TRP A 105 9.34 -15.30 11.37
C TRP A 105 8.32 -15.62 12.47
N GLN A 106 8.70 -16.51 13.38
CA GLN A 106 7.93 -16.84 14.60
C GLN A 106 8.82 -16.72 15.83
N GLY A 107 8.39 -15.90 16.80
CA GLY A 107 9.05 -15.78 18.10
C GLY A 107 9.03 -17.08 18.88
N ARG A 108 10.14 -17.38 19.53
CA ARG A 108 10.32 -18.54 20.43
C ARG A 108 11.19 -18.15 21.60
N ALA A 109 11.04 -18.90 22.71
CA ALA A 109 11.85 -18.74 23.90
C ALA A 109 13.36 -18.86 23.58
N ASN A 110 14.18 -18.23 24.41
CA ASN A 110 15.66 -18.30 24.34
C ASN A 110 16.25 -17.85 23.01
N ARG A 111 15.55 -16.98 22.27
CA ARG A 111 15.92 -16.50 20.92
C ARG A 111 16.04 -17.60 19.86
N LEU A 112 15.50 -18.79 20.08
CA LEU A 112 15.50 -19.88 19.11
C LEU A 112 14.32 -19.74 18.15
N HIS A 113 14.25 -18.58 17.47
CA HIS A 113 13.15 -18.23 16.58
C HIS A 113 13.08 -19.12 15.34
N ASP A 114 11.87 -19.44 14.90
CA ASP A 114 11.69 -20.08 13.59
C ASP A 114 11.71 -19.03 12.50
N ARG A 115 12.58 -19.23 11.51
CA ARG A 115 12.70 -18.37 10.34
C ARG A 115 12.68 -19.21 9.08
N PHE A 116 11.71 -18.97 8.21
CA PHE A 116 11.61 -19.64 6.92
C PHE A 116 11.67 -18.60 5.81
N LEU A 117 12.65 -18.73 4.96
CA LEU A 117 12.81 -17.91 3.76
C LEU A 117 12.31 -18.66 2.55
N TYR A 118 11.52 -17.99 1.73
CA TYR A 118 11.13 -18.41 0.40
C TYR A 118 11.75 -17.47 -0.62
N SER A 119 12.48 -18.02 -1.58
CA SER A 119 13.13 -17.28 -2.67
C SER A 119 12.58 -17.77 -4.01
N LEU A 120 12.10 -16.84 -4.84
CA LEU A 120 11.62 -17.15 -6.18
C LEU A 120 12.80 -17.52 -7.07
N GLN A 121 12.68 -18.67 -7.76
CA GLN A 121 13.70 -19.19 -8.67
C GLN A 121 13.43 -18.72 -10.11
N PRO A 122 14.41 -18.76 -11.01
CA PRO A 122 14.22 -18.39 -12.43
C PRO A 122 13.17 -19.21 -13.18
N ASP A 123 12.89 -20.45 -12.74
CA ASP A 123 11.88 -21.33 -13.29
C ASP A 123 10.46 -21.05 -12.76
N GLY A 124 10.33 -20.05 -11.87
CA GLY A 124 9.06 -19.70 -11.23
C GLY A 124 8.72 -20.51 -9.98
N SER A 125 9.52 -21.48 -9.60
CA SER A 125 9.36 -22.24 -8.35
C SER A 125 9.82 -21.42 -7.14
N TRP A 126 9.41 -21.86 -5.93
CA TRP A 126 9.84 -21.25 -4.68
C TRP A 126 10.74 -22.22 -3.91
N GLN A 127 11.99 -21.83 -3.71
CA GLN A 127 12.89 -22.53 -2.81
C GLN A 127 12.64 -22.10 -1.37
N LYS A 128 12.49 -23.08 -0.47
CA LYS A 128 12.31 -22.86 0.96
C LYS A 128 13.58 -23.22 1.73
N GLU A 129 14.01 -22.33 2.59
CA GLU A 129 15.15 -22.52 3.48
C GLU A 129 14.81 -22.16 4.92
N ARG A 130 15.45 -22.82 5.89
CA ARG A 130 15.42 -22.40 7.29
C ARG A 130 16.63 -21.52 7.57
N LEU A 131 16.40 -20.31 8.09
CA LEU A 131 17.47 -19.41 8.51
C LEU A 131 17.81 -19.59 9.99
N ALA A 132 19.05 -19.30 10.34
CA ALA A 132 19.45 -19.16 11.74
C ALA A 132 18.69 -18.00 12.40
N PRO A 133 18.34 -18.13 13.69
CA PRO A 133 17.62 -17.10 14.45
C PRO A 133 18.46 -15.84 14.71
#